data_610e036b6a0356346474762dd7d15841
#
_entry.id   610e036b6a0356346474762dd7d15841
#
_cell.length_a   1.000
_cell.length_b   1.000
_cell.length_c   1.000
_cell.angle_alpha   90.00
_cell.angle_beta   90.00
_cell.angle_gamma   90.00
#
_symmetry.space_group_name_H-M   'P 1'
#
loop_
_entity.id
_entity.type
_entity.pdbx_description
1 polymer ?
#
loop_
_entity_poly.entity_id
_entity_poly.type
_entity_poly.pdbx_seq_one_letter_code
_entity_poly.pdbx_strand_id
1 'polypeptide(L)'
;MTEMVLLDDPRIRQVDCENRPEKMVSMRGIHKNILIDETRSRIENDSPFFCYMRKDAALRLVRAAEKLPEGWQFLIKEIYRSPAQQRKCFNDYYEECQKNYPELEKEELYGMTCQFVAPVEVAGHATGGAIDLTLMKDGKEVDMGTEYNDEPSPPEYRTYSSCDTISEEAAGNRRLLTQLLTEEGFVNYPSEWWHWSYGDRYWGFIRNCPSLYAPMEENAIT
;
A
#
# COMPACT_ATOMS: atom_id res chain seq x y z
N MET A 1 5.30 6.09 22.74
CA MET A 1 4.56 5.43 21.65
C MET A 1 4.31 6.53 20.61
N THR A 2 4.76 6.35 19.38
CA THR A 2 4.46 7.28 18.29
C THR A 2 2.97 7.15 17.99
N GLU A 3 2.26 8.27 17.92
CA GLU A 3 0.85 8.31 17.56
C GLU A 3 0.65 7.59 16.21
N MET A 4 -0.29 6.65 16.13
CA MET A 4 -0.67 6.02 14.87
C MET A 4 -1.47 7.05 14.06
N VAL A 5 -0.97 7.40 12.87
CA VAL A 5 -1.61 8.37 11.98
C VAL A 5 -2.24 7.62 10.82
N LEU A 6 -3.53 7.78 10.62
CA LEU A 6 -4.29 7.17 9.53
C LEU A 6 -4.60 8.21 8.43
N LEU A 7 -5.09 7.74 7.28
CA LEU A 7 -5.28 8.57 6.07
C LEU A 7 -6.43 9.58 6.16
N ASP A 8 -7.24 9.54 7.22
CA ASP A 8 -8.23 10.57 7.57
C ASP A 8 -7.60 11.81 8.21
N ASP A 9 -6.35 11.74 8.70
CA ASP A 9 -5.68 12.87 9.33
C ASP A 9 -5.52 14.03 8.33
N PRO A 10 -6.12 15.20 8.63
CA PRO A 10 -6.08 16.34 7.71
C PRO A 10 -4.68 16.86 7.43
N ARG A 11 -3.69 16.58 8.29
CA ARG A 11 -2.30 16.99 8.10
C ARG A 11 -1.68 16.33 6.86
N ILE A 12 -2.10 15.10 6.50
CA ILE A 12 -1.59 14.40 5.33
C ILE A 12 -1.99 15.12 4.05
N ARG A 13 -3.22 15.65 3.96
CA ARG A 13 -3.69 16.41 2.80
C ARG A 13 -2.94 17.72 2.62
N GLN A 14 -2.39 18.28 3.70
CA GLN A 14 -1.65 19.55 3.71
C GLN A 14 -0.19 19.40 3.31
N VAL A 15 0.31 18.14 3.15
CA VAL A 15 1.67 17.91 2.68
C VAL A 15 1.82 18.49 1.27
N ASP A 16 2.79 19.38 1.10
CA ASP A 16 3.15 19.92 -0.22
C ASP A 16 3.56 18.81 -1.18
N CYS A 17 3.36 19.03 -2.47
CA CYS A 17 3.72 18.06 -3.49
C CYS A 17 4.63 18.70 -4.56
N GLU A 18 5.83 18.14 -4.72
CA GLU A 18 6.75 18.56 -5.79
C GLU A 18 6.25 18.18 -7.18
N ASN A 19 5.43 17.15 -7.27
CA ASN A 19 4.90 16.59 -8.51
C ASN A 19 5.99 16.34 -9.56
N ARG A 20 6.98 15.56 -9.23
CA ARG A 20 8.11 15.24 -10.12
C ARG A 20 7.63 14.55 -11.39
N PRO A 21 8.08 14.99 -12.58
CA PRO A 21 7.69 14.40 -13.86
C PRO A 21 8.42 13.07 -14.11
N GLU A 22 8.25 12.13 -13.20
CA GLU A 22 8.90 10.83 -13.29
C GLU A 22 8.02 9.80 -13.99
N LYS A 23 8.60 9.06 -14.93
CA LYS A 23 7.90 7.99 -15.65
C LYS A 23 7.60 6.80 -14.73
N MET A 24 6.51 6.12 -15.03
CA MET A 24 6.22 4.81 -14.48
C MET A 24 6.85 3.71 -15.35
N VAL A 25 7.24 2.63 -14.71
CA VAL A 25 7.83 1.44 -15.35
C VAL A 25 7.08 0.19 -14.93
N SER A 26 6.96 -0.77 -15.84
CA SER A 26 6.39 -2.07 -15.52
C SER A 26 7.32 -2.84 -14.59
N MET A 27 6.77 -3.43 -13.55
CA MET A 27 7.51 -4.32 -12.64
C MET A 27 7.60 -5.76 -13.17
N ARG A 28 6.87 -6.11 -14.26
CA ARG A 28 6.95 -7.44 -14.88
C ARG A 28 8.35 -7.69 -15.41
N GLY A 29 8.99 -8.74 -14.90
CA GLY A 29 10.31 -9.17 -15.36
C GLY A 29 11.47 -8.23 -14.99
N ILE A 30 11.24 -7.23 -14.13
CA ILE A 30 12.29 -6.26 -13.75
C ILE A 30 13.42 -6.90 -12.93
N HIS A 31 13.11 -7.92 -12.13
CA HIS A 31 14.08 -8.67 -11.32
C HIS A 31 13.58 -10.09 -11.02
N LYS A 32 14.49 -11.07 -10.92
CA LYS A 32 14.14 -12.49 -10.67
C LYS A 32 13.45 -12.75 -9.33
N ASN A 33 13.71 -11.92 -8.32
CA ASN A 33 13.12 -12.02 -6.98
C ASN A 33 11.87 -11.14 -6.82
N ILE A 34 11.30 -10.63 -7.93
CA ILE A 34 10.06 -9.85 -7.93
C ILE A 34 9.06 -10.56 -8.85
N LEU A 35 8.00 -11.07 -8.28
CA LEU A 35 6.88 -11.70 -8.98
C LEU A 35 5.67 -10.78 -8.98
N ILE A 36 4.78 -10.97 -9.94
CA ILE A 36 3.51 -10.26 -10.05
C ILE A 36 2.38 -11.26 -9.86
N ASP A 37 1.44 -10.95 -9.00
CA ASP A 37 0.21 -11.73 -8.88
C ASP A 37 -0.74 -11.35 -10.02
N GLU A 38 -0.67 -12.10 -11.12
CA GLU A 38 -1.51 -11.87 -12.30
C GLU A 38 -2.96 -12.34 -12.08
N THR A 39 -3.26 -13.03 -10.98
CA THR A 39 -4.64 -13.46 -10.66
C THR A 39 -5.49 -12.29 -10.18
N ARG A 40 -4.81 -11.19 -9.90
CA ARG A 40 -5.34 -9.93 -9.36
C ARG A 40 -5.93 -10.08 -7.97
N SER A 41 -5.81 -9.04 -7.18
CA SER A 41 -6.26 -9.00 -5.80
C SER A 41 -7.79 -9.04 -5.67
N ARG A 42 -8.29 -9.20 -4.45
CA ARG A 42 -9.70 -9.07 -4.10
C ARG A 42 -10.31 -7.69 -4.46
N ILE A 43 -9.46 -6.68 -4.67
CA ILE A 43 -9.87 -5.39 -5.22
C ILE A 43 -9.92 -5.54 -6.73
N GLU A 44 -11.08 -5.27 -7.32
CA GLU A 44 -11.24 -5.24 -8.77
C GLU A 44 -10.42 -4.10 -9.37
N ASN A 45 -9.19 -4.39 -9.77
CA ASN A 45 -8.35 -3.49 -10.53
C ASN A 45 -8.12 -4.06 -11.92
N ASP A 46 -8.86 -3.54 -12.90
CA ASP A 46 -8.79 -3.94 -14.29
C ASP A 46 -7.76 -3.16 -15.12
N SER A 47 -7.05 -2.22 -14.49
CA SER A 47 -6.01 -1.45 -15.15
C SER A 47 -4.89 -2.35 -15.68
N PRO A 48 -4.49 -2.22 -16.95
CA PRO A 48 -3.32 -2.90 -17.48
C PRO A 48 -2.02 -2.42 -16.82
N PHE A 49 -2.07 -1.31 -16.10
CA PHE A 49 -0.95 -0.69 -15.41
C PHE A 49 -0.87 -1.04 -13.92
N PHE A 50 -1.70 -1.96 -13.40
CA PHE A 50 -1.77 -2.27 -11.97
C PHE A 50 -0.42 -2.61 -11.31
N CYS A 51 0.56 -3.07 -12.08
CA CYS A 51 1.92 -3.36 -11.62
C CYS A 51 2.97 -2.36 -12.13
N TYR A 52 2.55 -1.14 -12.50
CA TYR A 52 3.47 -0.06 -12.87
C TYR A 52 3.82 0.80 -11.66
N MET A 53 5.07 1.19 -11.53
CA MET A 53 5.61 1.95 -10.41
C MET A 53 6.44 3.14 -10.89
N ARG A 54 6.48 4.22 -10.12
CA ARG A 54 7.44 5.32 -10.33
C ARG A 54 8.85 4.76 -10.38
N LYS A 55 9.66 5.21 -11.33
CA LYS A 55 10.97 4.61 -11.64
C LYS A 55 11.92 4.58 -10.43
N ASP A 56 12.01 5.66 -9.64
CA ASP A 56 12.88 5.66 -8.45
C ASP A 56 12.38 4.67 -7.39
N ALA A 57 11.06 4.61 -7.15
CA ALA A 57 10.47 3.62 -6.26
C ALA A 57 10.72 2.18 -6.75
N ALA A 58 10.61 1.93 -8.06
CA ALA A 58 10.92 0.63 -8.68
C ALA A 58 12.39 0.21 -8.45
N LEU A 59 13.33 1.14 -8.65
CA LEU A 59 14.76 0.88 -8.42
C LEU A 59 15.06 0.58 -6.94
N ARG A 60 14.35 1.22 -6.01
CA ARG A 60 14.45 0.94 -4.57
C ARG A 60 13.92 -0.46 -4.24
N LEU A 61 12.78 -0.83 -4.83
CA LEU A 61 12.23 -2.18 -4.63
C LEU A 61 13.16 -3.26 -5.20
N VAL A 62 13.82 -3.00 -6.32
CA VAL A 62 14.85 -3.91 -6.88
C VAL A 62 16.00 -4.08 -5.88
N ARG A 63 16.53 -3.00 -5.30
CA ARG A 63 17.59 -3.10 -4.28
C ARG A 63 17.15 -3.85 -3.03
N ALA A 64 15.89 -3.69 -2.60
CA ALA A 64 15.32 -4.49 -1.52
C ALA A 64 15.27 -5.98 -1.91
N ALA A 65 14.87 -6.29 -3.15
CA ALA A 65 14.78 -7.66 -3.65
C ALA A 65 16.16 -8.34 -3.81
N GLU A 66 17.23 -7.57 -4.05
CA GLU A 66 18.62 -8.07 -4.08
C GLU A 66 19.10 -8.56 -2.70
N LYS A 67 18.50 -8.03 -1.62
CA LYS A 67 18.86 -8.38 -0.23
C LYS A 67 18.03 -9.55 0.32
N LEU A 68 17.05 -10.06 -0.43
CA LEU A 68 16.25 -11.20 0.00
C LEU A 68 17.13 -12.44 0.19
N PRO A 69 16.90 -13.26 1.22
CA PRO A 69 17.58 -14.52 1.38
C PRO A 69 17.32 -15.48 0.20
N GLU A 70 18.18 -16.47 0.03
CA GLU A 70 18.00 -17.50 -1.02
C GLU A 70 16.65 -18.19 -0.90
N GLY A 71 15.96 -18.38 -2.03
CA GLY A 71 14.61 -18.97 -2.10
C GLY A 71 13.47 -18.00 -1.80
N TRP A 72 13.78 -16.77 -1.38
CA TRP A 72 12.75 -15.76 -1.10
C TRP A 72 12.53 -14.81 -2.26
N GLN A 73 11.28 -14.35 -2.41
CA GLN A 73 10.85 -13.40 -3.44
C GLN A 73 9.77 -12.47 -2.89
N PHE A 74 9.64 -11.29 -3.46
CA PHE A 74 8.46 -10.44 -3.32
C PHE A 74 7.39 -10.90 -4.30
N LEU A 75 6.13 -10.92 -3.86
CA LEU A 75 4.96 -11.08 -4.71
C LEU A 75 4.14 -9.80 -4.66
N ILE A 76 4.14 -9.05 -5.74
CA ILE A 76 3.38 -7.80 -5.89
C ILE A 76 1.91 -8.14 -6.12
N LYS A 77 1.03 -7.58 -5.29
CA LYS A 77 -0.42 -7.69 -5.39
C LYS A 77 -1.01 -6.52 -6.18
N GLU A 78 -0.61 -5.29 -5.86
CA GLU A 78 -1.06 -4.08 -6.55
C GLU A 78 -0.03 -2.96 -6.40
N ILE A 79 0.12 -2.10 -7.41
CA ILE A 79 0.89 -0.86 -7.34
C ILE A 79 0.01 0.31 -7.75
N TYR A 80 -0.30 0.41 -9.05
CA TYR A 80 -1.07 1.52 -9.58
C TYR A 80 -2.56 1.21 -9.62
N ARG A 81 -3.34 2.13 -9.12
CA ARG A 81 -4.81 2.19 -9.25
C ARG A 81 -5.18 3.56 -9.78
N SER A 82 -5.94 3.63 -10.88
CA SER A 82 -6.30 4.93 -11.45
C SER A 82 -7.08 5.80 -10.45
N PRO A 83 -6.96 7.14 -10.52
CA PRO A 83 -7.76 8.04 -9.68
C PRO A 83 -9.28 7.80 -9.82
N ALA A 84 -9.75 7.40 -10.99
CA ALA A 84 -11.15 7.06 -11.22
C ALA A 84 -11.54 5.80 -10.45
N GLN A 85 -10.74 4.75 -10.54
CA GLN A 85 -10.94 3.50 -9.79
C GLN A 85 -10.85 3.73 -8.29
N GLN A 86 -9.87 4.52 -7.83
CA GLN A 86 -9.73 4.86 -6.42
C GLN A 86 -10.97 5.56 -5.85
N ARG A 87 -11.53 6.54 -6.59
CA ARG A 87 -12.78 7.20 -6.21
C ARG A 87 -13.94 6.22 -6.11
N LYS A 88 -14.03 5.29 -7.09
CA LYS A 88 -15.06 4.26 -7.08
C LYS A 88 -14.94 3.37 -5.84
N CYS A 89 -13.76 2.82 -5.56
CA CYS A 89 -13.53 1.97 -4.40
C CYS A 89 -13.87 2.69 -3.08
N PHE A 90 -13.46 3.96 -2.94
CA PHE A 90 -13.79 4.75 -1.77
C PHE A 90 -15.30 4.95 -1.59
N ASN A 91 -16.00 5.32 -2.66
CA ASN A 91 -17.43 5.56 -2.59
C ASN A 91 -18.23 4.28 -2.32
N ASP A 92 -17.88 3.17 -2.98
CA ASP A 92 -18.53 1.88 -2.79
C ASP A 92 -18.40 1.42 -1.32
N TYR A 93 -17.19 1.52 -0.74
CA TYR A 93 -16.95 1.13 0.65
C TYR A 93 -17.60 2.11 1.65
N TYR A 94 -17.61 3.41 1.35
CA TYR A 94 -18.34 4.40 2.15
C TYR A 94 -19.84 4.10 2.20
N GLU A 95 -20.45 3.76 1.05
CA GLU A 95 -21.87 3.35 0.98
C GLU A 95 -22.13 2.05 1.75
N GLU A 96 -21.20 1.11 1.74
CA GLU A 96 -21.27 -0.13 2.53
C GLU A 96 -21.22 0.18 4.03
N CYS A 97 -20.27 0.99 4.47
CA CYS A 97 -20.19 1.45 5.85
C CYS A 97 -21.47 2.15 6.28
N GLN A 98 -22.05 3.02 5.44
CA GLN A 98 -23.30 3.72 5.73
C GLN A 98 -24.49 2.75 5.89
N LYS A 99 -24.55 1.67 5.11
CA LYS A 99 -25.60 0.65 5.23
C LYS A 99 -25.45 -0.17 6.52
N ASN A 100 -24.22 -0.49 6.89
CA ASN A 100 -23.90 -1.33 8.04
C ASN A 100 -23.99 -0.56 9.37
N TYR A 101 -23.75 0.76 9.35
CA TYR A 101 -23.70 1.66 10.50
C TYR A 101 -24.52 2.93 10.26
N PRO A 102 -25.85 2.80 10.10
CA PRO A 102 -26.72 3.93 9.74
C PRO A 102 -26.86 4.98 10.84
N GLU A 103 -26.42 4.68 12.06
CA GLU A 103 -26.44 5.58 13.22
C GLU A 103 -25.22 6.52 13.28
N LEU A 104 -24.16 6.26 12.50
CA LEU A 104 -22.95 7.07 12.53
C LEU A 104 -23.14 8.37 11.73
N GLU A 105 -22.53 9.43 12.24
CA GLU A 105 -22.44 10.71 11.55
C GLU A 105 -21.45 10.64 10.37
N LYS A 106 -21.56 11.57 9.44
CA LYS A 106 -20.74 11.56 8.20
C LYS A 106 -19.24 11.57 8.45
N GLU A 107 -18.79 12.31 9.45
CA GLU A 107 -17.40 12.41 9.84
C GLU A 107 -16.86 11.07 10.39
N GLU A 108 -17.68 10.37 11.17
CA GLU A 108 -17.34 9.05 11.72
C GLU A 108 -17.30 8.00 10.61
N LEU A 109 -18.29 7.99 9.71
CA LEU A 109 -18.31 7.11 8.53
C LEU A 109 -17.11 7.37 7.61
N TYR A 110 -16.75 8.65 7.42
CA TYR A 110 -15.58 9.01 6.63
C TYR A 110 -14.28 8.48 7.27
N GLY A 111 -14.10 8.68 8.58
CA GLY A 111 -12.96 8.15 9.33
C GLY A 111 -12.89 6.62 9.25
N MET A 112 -14.02 5.93 9.43
CA MET A 112 -14.11 4.49 9.28
C MET A 112 -13.70 4.03 7.87
N THR A 113 -14.20 4.68 6.84
CA THR A 113 -13.84 4.37 5.45
C THR A 113 -12.34 4.53 5.21
N CYS A 114 -11.74 5.61 5.72
CA CYS A 114 -10.31 5.90 5.56
C CYS A 114 -9.38 4.90 6.27
N GLN A 115 -9.89 4.08 7.19
CA GLN A 115 -9.09 3.02 7.81
C GLN A 115 -8.74 1.89 6.82
N PHE A 116 -9.56 1.71 5.77
CA PHE A 116 -9.40 0.63 4.81
C PHE A 116 -9.24 1.13 3.36
N VAL A 117 -9.95 2.20 2.97
CA VAL A 117 -9.83 2.76 1.61
C VAL A 117 -9.49 4.24 1.67
N ALA A 118 -8.37 4.62 1.10
CA ALA A 118 -7.93 6.01 1.04
C ALA A 118 -8.78 6.87 0.09
N PRO A 119 -9.14 8.12 0.45
CA PRO A 119 -9.66 9.07 -0.52
C PRO A 119 -8.57 9.44 -1.53
N VAL A 120 -8.97 9.75 -2.78
CA VAL A 120 -8.05 9.88 -3.91
C VAL A 120 -6.92 10.90 -3.69
N GLU A 121 -7.20 11.96 -2.92
CA GLU A 121 -6.25 13.06 -2.67
C GLU A 121 -5.02 12.63 -1.87
N VAL A 122 -5.13 11.55 -1.10
CA VAL A 122 -4.05 11.00 -0.27
C VAL A 122 -3.67 9.57 -0.64
N ALA A 123 -4.40 8.97 -1.59
CA ALA A 123 -4.18 7.59 -2.01
C ALA A 123 -2.82 7.39 -2.70
N GLY A 124 -1.96 6.61 -2.10
CA GLY A 124 -0.63 6.31 -2.62
C GLY A 124 -0.66 5.56 -3.95
N HIS A 125 -1.56 4.60 -4.13
CA HIS A 125 -1.72 3.82 -5.37
C HIS A 125 -2.01 4.70 -6.60
N ALA A 126 -2.77 5.78 -6.43
CA ALA A 126 -3.06 6.69 -7.52
C ALA A 126 -1.83 7.47 -8.01
N THR A 127 -0.76 7.50 -7.23
CA THR A 127 0.52 8.14 -7.59
C THR A 127 1.49 7.21 -8.32
N GLY A 128 1.31 5.88 -8.20
CA GLY A 128 2.29 4.86 -8.58
C GLY A 128 3.49 4.79 -7.63
N GLY A 129 3.40 5.39 -6.45
CA GLY A 129 4.43 5.35 -5.40
C GLY A 129 4.14 4.37 -4.27
N ALA A 130 2.89 3.87 -4.16
CA ALA A 130 2.53 2.83 -3.21
C ALA A 130 2.58 1.44 -3.83
N ILE A 131 2.72 0.44 -2.98
CA ILE A 131 2.77 -0.96 -3.37
C ILE A 131 2.17 -1.84 -2.27
N ASP A 132 1.33 -2.76 -2.67
CA ASP A 132 0.88 -3.89 -1.87
C ASP A 132 1.63 -5.14 -2.30
N LEU A 133 2.27 -5.79 -1.33
CA LEU A 133 3.08 -6.98 -1.61
C LEU A 133 3.14 -7.91 -0.41
N THR A 134 3.47 -9.16 -0.69
CA THR A 134 3.77 -10.19 0.31
C THR A 134 5.12 -10.85 0.00
N LEU A 135 5.50 -11.80 0.85
CA LEU A 135 6.69 -12.61 0.67
C LEU A 135 6.34 -14.02 0.18
N MET A 136 7.20 -14.53 -0.68
CA MET A 136 7.19 -15.95 -1.07
C MET A 136 8.49 -16.62 -0.65
N LYS A 137 8.40 -17.90 -0.33
CA LYS A 137 9.55 -18.77 -0.09
C LYS A 137 9.34 -20.09 -0.79
N ASP A 138 10.33 -20.51 -1.57
CA ASP A 138 10.31 -21.79 -2.31
C ASP A 138 9.02 -21.98 -3.14
N GLY A 139 8.55 -20.88 -3.78
CA GLY A 139 7.38 -20.88 -4.67
C GLY A 139 6.01 -20.84 -3.97
N LYS A 140 5.96 -20.59 -2.65
CA LYS A 140 4.71 -20.48 -1.88
C LYS A 140 4.67 -19.16 -1.11
N GLU A 141 3.49 -18.55 -1.00
CA GLU A 141 3.30 -17.43 -0.08
C GLU A 141 3.54 -17.89 1.36
N VAL A 142 4.22 -17.04 2.14
CA VAL A 142 4.49 -17.32 3.55
C VAL A 142 3.34 -16.81 4.42
N ASP A 143 3.20 -17.40 5.62
CA ASP A 143 2.23 -16.90 6.60
C ASP A 143 2.61 -15.47 7.05
N MET A 144 1.70 -14.54 6.86
CA MET A 144 1.81 -13.15 7.32
C MET A 144 0.85 -12.84 8.48
N GLY A 145 0.13 -13.86 8.99
CA GLY A 145 -0.82 -13.75 10.11
C GLY A 145 -2.25 -13.39 9.70
N THR A 146 -2.44 -12.84 8.53
CA THR A 146 -3.74 -12.64 7.85
C THR A 146 -3.55 -12.78 6.35
N GLU A 147 -4.66 -12.95 5.64
CA GLU A 147 -4.64 -12.83 4.19
C GLU A 147 -4.36 -11.37 3.76
N TYR A 148 -3.85 -11.22 2.53
CA TYR A 148 -3.78 -9.93 1.88
C TYR A 148 -5.18 -9.32 1.73
N ASN A 149 -5.31 -8.04 2.01
CA ASN A 149 -6.55 -7.28 1.87
C ASN A 149 -7.69 -7.74 2.81
N ASP A 150 -7.35 -8.41 3.94
CA ASP A 150 -8.32 -8.62 5.01
C ASP A 150 -8.70 -7.30 5.67
N GLU A 151 -9.94 -7.18 6.14
CA GLU A 151 -10.38 -6.01 6.88
C GLU A 151 -9.77 -5.94 8.28
N PRO A 152 -9.38 -4.73 8.75
CA PRO A 152 -8.91 -4.52 10.11
C PRO A 152 -10.05 -4.70 11.11
N SER A 153 -10.20 -5.90 11.65
CA SER A 153 -11.32 -6.25 12.54
C SER A 153 -10.92 -6.22 14.03
N PRO A 154 -11.71 -5.49 14.88
CA PRO A 154 -11.52 -5.52 16.31
C PRO A 154 -11.87 -6.91 16.90
N PRO A 155 -11.37 -7.27 18.11
CA PRO A 155 -10.47 -6.44 18.93
C PRO A 155 -8.99 -6.55 18.56
N GLU A 156 -8.61 -7.53 17.75
CA GLU A 156 -7.21 -7.92 17.56
C GLU A 156 -6.48 -7.09 16.48
N TYR A 157 -7.22 -6.52 15.52
CA TYR A 157 -6.64 -5.75 14.38
C TYR A 157 -5.43 -6.45 13.76
N ARG A 158 -5.58 -7.73 13.40
CA ARG A 158 -4.47 -8.61 12.97
C ARG A 158 -3.78 -8.16 11.69
N THR A 159 -4.40 -7.29 10.90
CA THR A 159 -3.80 -6.65 9.72
C THR A 159 -2.77 -5.58 10.10
N TYR A 160 -2.86 -5.02 11.30
CA TYR A 160 -1.94 -3.97 11.74
C TYR A 160 -0.51 -4.52 11.84
N SER A 161 0.44 -3.76 11.30
CA SER A 161 1.85 -4.18 11.25
C SER A 161 2.46 -4.41 12.63
N SER A 162 1.94 -3.74 13.66
CA SER A 162 2.36 -3.88 15.05
C SER A 162 1.57 -4.94 15.84
N CYS A 163 0.69 -5.73 15.18
CA CYS A 163 -0.09 -6.75 15.87
C CYS A 163 0.82 -7.83 16.48
N ASP A 164 0.60 -8.14 17.76
CA ASP A 164 1.35 -9.12 18.55
C ASP A 164 0.59 -10.44 18.78
N THR A 165 -0.66 -10.54 18.29
CA THR A 165 -1.51 -11.75 18.43
C THR A 165 -1.38 -12.72 17.25
N ILE A 166 -0.40 -12.52 16.37
CA ILE A 166 -0.08 -13.39 15.23
C ILE A 166 1.00 -14.42 15.64
N SER A 167 1.22 -15.44 14.80
CA SER A 167 2.25 -16.45 15.05
C SER A 167 3.67 -15.84 15.04
N GLU A 168 4.61 -16.46 15.75
CA GLU A 168 6.04 -16.05 15.72
C GLU A 168 6.61 -16.13 14.29
N GLU A 169 6.16 -17.09 13.48
CA GLU A 169 6.53 -17.19 12.08
C GLU A 169 6.04 -15.97 11.29
N ALA A 170 4.77 -15.64 11.38
CA ALA A 170 4.20 -14.47 10.71
C ALA A 170 4.86 -13.16 11.17
N ALA A 171 5.09 -13.01 12.48
CA ALA A 171 5.82 -11.87 13.03
C ALA A 171 7.25 -11.77 12.48
N GLY A 172 7.93 -12.90 12.33
CA GLY A 172 9.26 -12.99 11.70
C GLY A 172 9.25 -12.55 10.23
N ASN A 173 8.26 -13.02 9.46
CA ASN A 173 8.09 -12.67 8.05
C ASN A 173 7.79 -11.17 7.89
N ARG A 174 6.92 -10.59 8.73
CA ARG A 174 6.66 -9.14 8.73
C ARG A 174 7.90 -8.32 9.10
N ARG A 175 8.71 -8.78 10.06
CA ARG A 175 9.99 -8.10 10.39
C ARG A 175 10.95 -8.09 9.22
N LEU A 176 11.08 -9.20 8.48
CA LEU A 176 11.92 -9.26 7.28
C LEU A 176 11.42 -8.27 6.22
N LEU A 177 10.13 -8.26 5.91
CA LEU A 177 9.51 -7.33 4.96
C LEU A 177 9.77 -5.89 5.37
N THR A 178 9.51 -5.56 6.64
CA THR A 178 9.71 -4.22 7.21
C THR A 178 11.14 -3.76 7.08
N GLN A 179 12.10 -4.61 7.46
CA GLN A 179 13.52 -4.27 7.37
C GLN A 179 13.92 -3.93 5.95
N LEU A 180 13.63 -4.82 4.99
CA LEU A 180 14.04 -4.66 3.61
C LEU A 180 13.47 -3.39 2.95
N LEU A 181 12.20 -3.10 3.18
CA LEU A 181 11.54 -1.94 2.57
C LEU A 181 11.92 -0.63 3.27
N THR A 182 12.03 -0.63 4.59
CA THR A 182 12.43 0.58 5.34
C THR A 182 13.87 1.00 5.03
N GLU A 183 14.80 0.05 4.85
CA GLU A 183 16.18 0.33 4.43
C GLU A 183 16.25 1.03 3.07
N GLU A 184 15.29 0.76 2.18
CA GLU A 184 15.18 1.41 0.87
C GLU A 184 14.32 2.68 0.89
N GLY A 185 13.86 3.09 2.07
CA GLY A 185 13.17 4.37 2.29
C GLY A 185 11.66 4.33 2.11
N PHE A 186 11.06 3.17 1.95
CA PHE A 186 9.60 3.03 2.02
C PHE A 186 9.09 3.27 3.43
N VAL A 187 7.82 3.64 3.56
CA VAL A 187 7.10 3.72 4.83
C VAL A 187 5.89 2.80 4.78
N ASN A 188 5.62 2.11 5.89
CA ASN A 188 4.45 1.24 5.98
C ASN A 188 3.22 2.03 6.41
N TYR A 189 2.05 1.68 5.88
CA TYR A 189 0.77 2.12 6.42
C TYR A 189 0.40 1.22 7.60
N PRO A 190 0.21 1.76 8.80
CA PRO A 190 0.25 0.94 10.01
C PRO A 190 -0.93 -0.03 10.18
N SER A 191 -2.08 0.22 9.56
CA SER A 191 -3.24 -0.69 9.60
C SER A 191 -3.13 -1.88 8.66
N GLU A 192 -2.14 -1.85 7.73
CA GLU A 192 -1.99 -2.81 6.64
C GLU A 192 -0.53 -3.26 6.51
N TRP A 193 -0.20 -4.49 6.92
CA TRP A 193 1.17 -5.00 6.86
C TRP A 193 1.72 -5.08 5.43
N TRP A 194 0.85 -5.20 4.43
CA TRP A 194 1.20 -5.31 3.01
C TRP A 194 1.44 -3.99 2.32
N HIS A 195 0.87 -2.86 2.83
CA HIS A 195 0.88 -1.56 2.16
C HIS A 195 2.10 -0.72 2.50
N TRP A 196 2.86 -0.37 1.48
CA TRP A 196 4.10 0.41 1.59
C TRP A 196 4.10 1.58 0.61
N SER A 197 4.56 2.72 1.05
CA SER A 197 4.58 3.97 0.28
C SER A 197 5.98 4.52 0.10
N TYR A 198 6.22 5.10 -1.09
CA TYR A 198 7.37 5.92 -1.37
C TYR A 198 6.97 7.13 -2.23
N GLY A 199 7.19 8.34 -1.72
CA GLY A 199 7.00 9.59 -2.45
C GLY A 199 5.57 10.11 -2.55
N ASP A 200 4.56 9.42 -2.02
CA ASP A 200 3.20 9.93 -1.88
C ASP A 200 3.04 10.87 -0.66
N ARG A 201 1.84 11.39 -0.41
CA ARG A 201 1.58 12.32 0.70
C ARG A 201 1.77 11.68 2.06
N TYR A 202 1.39 10.41 2.24
CA TYR A 202 1.62 9.70 3.50
C TYR A 202 3.10 9.54 3.79
N TRP A 203 3.88 9.12 2.80
CA TRP A 203 5.35 9.07 2.89
C TRP A 203 5.94 10.44 3.23
N GLY A 204 5.51 11.51 2.56
CA GLY A 204 5.97 12.88 2.82
C GLY A 204 5.67 13.31 4.25
N PHE A 205 4.48 12.99 4.76
CA PHE A 205 4.07 13.28 6.14
C PHE A 205 4.99 12.55 7.15
N ILE A 206 5.17 11.25 7.00
CA ILE A 206 6.01 10.44 7.89
C ILE A 206 7.48 10.89 7.84
N ARG A 207 7.97 11.29 6.66
CA ARG A 207 9.35 11.76 6.44
C ARG A 207 9.56 13.25 6.75
N ASN A 208 8.49 13.96 7.09
CA ASN A 208 8.50 15.42 7.33
C ASN A 208 9.12 16.18 6.15
N CYS A 209 8.69 15.88 4.94
CA CYS A 209 9.14 16.52 3.70
C CYS A 209 7.99 16.57 2.67
N PRO A 210 8.12 17.36 1.58
CA PRO A 210 7.15 17.32 0.51
C PRO A 210 7.03 15.93 -0.11
N SER A 211 5.82 15.55 -0.55
CA SER A 211 5.63 14.37 -1.39
C SER A 211 6.27 14.60 -2.77
N LEU A 212 6.68 13.52 -3.41
CA LEU A 212 7.38 13.57 -4.71
C LEU A 212 6.40 13.46 -5.87
N TYR A 213 5.30 12.74 -5.67
CA TYR A 213 4.39 12.32 -6.73
C TYR A 213 2.94 12.73 -6.42
N ALA A 214 2.28 13.33 -7.43
CA ALA A 214 0.84 13.50 -7.43
C ALA A 214 0.14 12.29 -8.09
N PRO A 215 -1.17 12.11 -7.86
CA PRO A 215 -1.98 11.16 -8.62
C PRO A 215 -1.81 11.36 -10.13
N MET A 216 -1.77 10.25 -10.87
CA MET A 216 -1.57 10.24 -12.32
C MET A 216 -2.72 9.52 -13.01
N GLU A 217 -3.27 10.09 -14.07
CA GLU A 217 -4.27 9.43 -14.88
C GLU A 217 -3.62 8.41 -15.84
N GLU A 218 -4.33 7.33 -16.17
CA GLU A 218 -3.80 6.24 -17.01
C GLU A 218 -3.25 6.70 -18.37
N ASN A 219 -3.91 7.67 -18.99
CA ASN A 219 -3.48 8.20 -20.27
C ASN A 219 -2.13 8.96 -20.25
N ALA A 220 -1.63 9.25 -19.05
CA ALA A 220 -0.31 9.85 -18.85
C ALA A 220 0.79 8.81 -18.60
N ILE A 221 0.44 7.52 -18.47
CA ILE A 221 1.38 6.41 -18.32
C ILE A 221 1.83 5.97 -19.73
N THR A 222 3.01 6.38 -20.15
CA THR A 222 3.59 6.07 -21.47
C THR A 222 5.03 5.60 -21.35
#